data_7d20add2d6a534f630280bd6bd37eb5a
#
_entry.id   7d20add2d6a534f630280bd6bd37eb5a
#
_cell.length_a   1.000
_cell.length_b   1.000
_cell.length_c   1.000
_cell.angle_alpha   90.00
_cell.angle_beta   90.00
_cell.angle_gamma   90.00
#
_symmetry.space_group_name_H-M   'P 1'
#
loop_
_entity.id
_entity.type
_entity.pdbx_description
1 polymer ?
#
loop_
_entity_poly.entity_id
_entity_poly.type
_entity_poly.pdbx_seq_one_letter_code
_entity_poly.pdbx_strand_id
1 'polypeptide(L)'
;MRDKVLSTGDIQPPLNLQVLSRGIRGEAILTFKVLEPNRVRTNGAEYSVDNGATWHNGTYSTASTIKLKGLPSRQAILFRVCSLGTYQRKSAWTEAVEAFVV
;
A
#
# COMPACT_ATOMS: atom_id res chain seq x y z
N MET A 1 -27.29 7.11 12.13
CA MET A 1 -26.44 7.32 12.03
C MET A 1 -25.65 7.04 11.97
N ARG A 2 -25.81 6.99 11.78
CA ARG A 2 -24.88 7.02 11.49
C ARG A 2 -23.94 6.70 11.64
N ASP A 3 -24.17 6.50 11.56
CA ASP A 3 -23.14 6.41 11.57
C ASP A 3 -22.33 5.93 11.74
N LYS A 4 -22.75 5.64 11.70
CA LYS A 4 -21.93 5.50 11.77
C LYS A 4 -21.11 5.07 11.89
N VAL A 5 -21.70 4.83 11.98
CA VAL A 5 -20.88 4.81 11.98
C VAL A 5 -20.10 4.39 11.83
N LEU A 6 -20.46 4.13 11.58
CA LEU A 6 -19.71 4.23 11.35
C LEU A 6 -18.83 4.13 11.27
N SER A 7 -18.89 4.27 10.97
CA SER A 7 -18.07 4.58 10.88
C SER A 7 -17.41 4.86 11.29
N THR A 8 -18.02 4.88 10.69
CA THR A 8 -17.43 5.62 11.67
C THR A 8 -16.06 5.25 12.22
N GLY A 9 -15.11 5.72 12.05
CA GLY A 9 -13.79 5.41 12.50
C GLY A 9 -12.92 4.83 11.44
N ASP A 10 -13.49 4.59 10.31
CA ASP A 10 -12.73 4.08 9.19
C ASP A 10 -11.82 5.16 8.66
N ILE A 11 -10.62 4.76 8.28
CA ILE A 11 -9.63 5.65 7.70
C ILE A 11 -9.75 5.54 6.19
N GLN A 12 -9.67 6.68 5.51
CA GLN A 12 -9.68 6.68 4.05
C GLN A 12 -8.41 6.04 3.51
N PRO A 13 -8.51 5.20 2.48
CA PRO A 13 -7.32 4.63 1.88
C PRO A 13 -6.47 5.70 1.19
N PRO A 14 -5.18 5.47 1.03
CA PRO A 14 -4.34 6.41 0.29
C PRO A 14 -4.80 6.57 -1.15
N LEU A 15 -4.45 7.71 -1.75
CA LEU A 15 -4.75 8.01 -3.14
C LEU A 15 -3.49 8.06 -3.97
N ASN A 16 -3.67 7.95 -5.28
CA ASN A 16 -2.61 8.20 -6.27
C ASN A 16 -1.42 7.29 -6.05
N LEU A 17 -1.68 6.00 -5.81
CA LEU A 17 -0.59 5.04 -5.69
C LEU A 17 0.16 4.95 -7.01
N GLN A 18 1.46 5.20 -6.96
CA GLN A 18 2.36 5.04 -8.09
C GLN A 18 3.50 4.13 -7.67
N VAL A 19 3.96 3.32 -8.61
CA VAL A 19 5.05 2.41 -8.36
C VAL A 19 6.16 2.72 -9.34
N LEU A 20 7.35 2.98 -8.80
CA LEU A 20 8.52 3.33 -9.58
C LEU A 20 9.56 2.23 -9.45
N SER A 21 10.19 1.89 -10.58
CA SER A 21 11.35 1.01 -10.60
C SER A 21 12.51 1.83 -11.11
N ARG A 22 13.59 1.87 -10.33
CA ARG A 22 14.76 2.69 -10.67
C ARG A 22 15.86 1.87 -11.32
N GLY A 23 15.52 0.74 -11.89
CA GLY A 23 16.49 -0.11 -12.54
C GLY A 23 17.32 -0.95 -11.57
N ILE A 24 16.97 -0.95 -10.30
CA ILE A 24 17.63 -1.79 -9.30
C ILE A 24 16.85 -3.09 -9.19
N ARG A 25 17.56 -4.19 -9.37
CA ARG A 25 16.94 -5.51 -9.38
C ARG A 25 16.18 -5.77 -8.08
N GLY A 26 14.93 -6.19 -8.22
CA GLY A 26 14.12 -6.59 -7.08
C GLY A 26 13.67 -5.47 -6.19
N GLU A 27 13.71 -4.21 -6.65
CA GLU A 27 13.26 -3.08 -5.87
C GLU A 27 12.10 -2.35 -6.54
N ALA A 28 11.22 -1.83 -5.71
CA ALA A 28 10.13 -0.98 -6.16
C ALA A 28 9.90 0.09 -5.10
N ILE A 29 9.56 1.29 -5.55
CA ILE A 29 9.25 2.40 -4.65
C ILE A 29 7.79 2.76 -4.89
N LEU A 30 6.98 2.67 -3.83
CA LEU A 30 5.58 3.01 -3.86
C LEU A 30 5.41 4.40 -3.28
N THR A 31 4.74 5.29 -4.02
CA THR A 31 4.40 6.62 -3.53
C THR A 31 2.89 6.79 -3.57
N PHE A 32 2.36 7.52 -2.60
CA PHE A 32 0.93 7.70 -2.48
C PHE A 32 0.64 8.93 -1.65
N LYS A 33 -0.63 9.32 -1.60
CA LYS A 33 -1.05 10.47 -0.80
C LYS A 33 -1.93 9.99 0.35
N VAL A 34 -1.53 10.30 1.57
CA VAL A 34 -2.33 9.99 2.76
C VAL A 34 -3.38 11.06 2.93
N LEU A 35 -4.66 10.65 3.03
CA LEU A 35 -5.77 11.60 3.08
C LEU A 35 -6.04 12.13 4.48
N GLU A 36 -5.79 11.32 5.50
CA GLU A 36 -6.08 11.71 6.89
C GLU A 36 -4.83 11.51 7.74
N PRO A 37 -3.80 12.33 7.54
CA PRO A 37 -2.51 12.10 8.21
C PRO A 37 -2.61 12.14 9.73
N ASN A 38 -3.57 12.89 10.28
CA ASN A 38 -3.71 12.96 11.74
C ASN A 38 -4.27 11.67 12.33
N ARG A 39 -4.85 10.80 11.52
CA ARG A 39 -5.44 9.54 11.98
C ARG A 39 -4.60 8.34 11.60
N VAL A 40 -3.60 8.52 10.77
CA VAL A 40 -2.78 7.43 10.25
C VAL A 40 -1.49 7.33 11.05
N ARG A 41 -1.22 6.15 11.57
CA ARG A 41 0.02 5.86 12.31
C ARG A 41 1.10 5.31 11.39
N THR A 42 0.70 4.46 10.46
CA THR A 42 1.64 3.89 9.51
C THR A 42 0.87 3.46 8.27
N ASN A 43 1.57 3.15 7.22
CA ASN A 43 0.99 2.63 5.99
C ASN A 43 1.65 1.30 5.69
N GLY A 44 0.84 0.34 5.22
CA GLY A 44 1.34 -0.99 4.90
C GLY A 44 1.17 -1.29 3.43
N ALA A 45 2.10 -2.06 2.89
CA ALA A 45 2.07 -2.46 1.49
C ALA A 45 2.01 -3.97 1.37
N GLU A 46 1.34 -4.44 0.32
CA GLU A 46 1.36 -5.84 -0.08
C GLU A 46 1.65 -5.94 -1.57
N TYR A 47 2.17 -7.07 -1.98
CA TYR A 47 2.43 -7.31 -3.40
C TYR A 47 1.96 -8.72 -3.77
N SER A 48 1.66 -8.89 -5.06
CA SER A 48 1.22 -10.17 -5.59
C SER A 48 1.98 -10.49 -6.87
N VAL A 49 2.45 -11.71 -6.97
CA VAL A 49 3.18 -12.20 -8.16
C VAL A 49 2.33 -13.14 -9.00
N ASP A 50 1.09 -13.37 -8.60
CA ASP A 50 0.18 -14.29 -9.28
C ASP A 50 -1.13 -13.60 -9.68
N ASN A 51 -1.02 -12.34 -10.07
CA ASN A 51 -2.13 -11.54 -10.58
C ASN A 51 -3.25 -11.34 -9.56
N GLY A 52 -2.89 -11.26 -8.28
CA GLY A 52 -3.84 -10.98 -7.22
C GLY A 52 -4.46 -12.19 -6.56
N ALA A 53 -4.06 -13.40 -6.97
CA ALA A 53 -4.59 -14.61 -6.34
C ALA A 53 -4.13 -14.75 -4.91
N THR A 54 -2.87 -14.42 -4.63
CA THR A 54 -2.35 -14.39 -3.26
C THR A 54 -1.55 -13.11 -3.07
N TRP A 55 -1.50 -12.64 -1.82
CA TRP A 55 -0.80 -11.41 -1.47
C TRP A 55 0.24 -11.69 -0.39
N HIS A 56 1.40 -11.07 -0.55
CA HIS A 56 2.49 -11.16 0.40
C HIS A 56 2.66 -9.83 1.12
N ASN A 57 3.00 -9.89 2.40
CA ASN A 57 3.30 -8.68 3.14
C ASN A 57 4.57 -8.05 2.59
N GLY A 58 4.50 -6.73 2.37
CA GLY A 58 5.68 -5.95 2.05
C GLY A 58 6.29 -5.39 3.32
N THR A 59 6.18 -4.08 3.48
CA THR A 59 6.69 -3.43 4.67
C THR A 59 5.77 -2.30 5.09
N TYR A 60 6.10 -1.66 6.19
CA TYR A 60 5.33 -0.54 6.73
C TYR A 60 6.19 0.71 6.70
N SER A 61 5.53 1.87 6.59
CA SER A 61 6.22 3.15 6.61
C SER A 61 5.30 4.21 7.20
N THR A 62 5.87 5.09 8.00
CA THR A 62 5.14 6.26 8.51
C THR A 62 5.08 7.38 7.47
N ALA A 63 5.87 7.28 6.42
CA ALA A 63 5.91 8.26 5.34
C ALA A 63 4.94 7.85 4.23
N SER A 64 4.77 8.72 3.25
CA SER A 64 3.93 8.44 2.08
C SER A 64 4.73 7.75 0.96
N THR A 65 5.80 7.08 1.33
CA THR A 65 6.67 6.36 0.41
C THR A 65 7.09 5.06 1.08
N ILE A 66 6.98 3.96 0.33
CA ILE A 66 7.39 2.65 0.81
C ILE A 66 8.34 2.05 -0.21
N LYS A 67 9.52 1.64 0.25
CA LYS A 67 10.50 1.00 -0.61
C LYS A 67 10.53 -0.50 -0.31
N LEU A 68 10.28 -1.30 -1.33
CA LEU A 68 10.32 -2.76 -1.22
C LEU A 68 11.57 -3.29 -1.89
N LYS A 69 12.20 -4.26 -1.24
CA LYS A 69 13.40 -4.92 -1.73
C LYS A 69 13.19 -6.42 -1.74
N GLY A 70 14.07 -7.13 -2.44
CA GLY A 70 14.01 -8.59 -2.45
C GLY A 70 12.83 -9.14 -3.22
N LEU A 71 12.25 -8.35 -4.11
CA LEU A 71 11.13 -8.80 -4.93
C LEU A 71 11.62 -9.70 -6.05
N PRO A 72 10.76 -10.62 -6.54
CA PRO A 72 11.10 -11.36 -7.75
C PRO A 72 11.38 -10.40 -8.90
N SER A 73 12.42 -10.70 -9.68
CA SER A 73 12.84 -9.81 -10.75
C SER A 73 12.29 -10.26 -12.09
N ARG A 74 12.27 -9.32 -13.05
CA ARG A 74 11.88 -9.57 -14.43
C ARG A 74 10.46 -10.06 -14.58
N GLN A 75 9.55 -9.48 -13.79
CA GLN A 75 8.14 -9.83 -13.94
C GLN A 75 7.27 -8.68 -13.49
N ALA A 76 6.02 -8.72 -13.93
CA ALA A 76 5.03 -7.76 -13.50
C ALA A 76 4.49 -8.18 -12.13
N ILE A 77 4.40 -7.23 -11.22
CA ILE A 77 3.95 -7.45 -9.86
C ILE A 77 2.86 -6.43 -9.55
N LEU A 78 1.81 -6.87 -8.86
CA LEU A 78 0.76 -5.99 -8.39
C LEU A 78 1.11 -5.49 -7.00
N PHE A 79 0.81 -4.22 -6.74
CA PHE A 79 1.06 -3.58 -5.45
C PHE A 79 -0.21 -2.90 -4.96
N ARG A 80 -0.39 -2.89 -3.65
CA ARG A 80 -1.47 -2.14 -3.02
C ARG A 80 -1.01 -1.68 -1.64
N VAL A 81 -1.62 -0.58 -1.15
CA VAL A 81 -1.29 -0.03 0.16
C VAL A 81 -2.56 0.24 0.94
N CYS A 82 -2.42 0.28 2.25
CA CYS A 82 -3.50 0.71 3.13
C CYS A 82 -2.91 1.56 4.25
N SER A 83 -3.76 2.34 4.88
CA SER A 83 -3.39 3.17 6.02
C SER A 83 -3.88 2.50 7.30
N LEU A 84 -3.05 2.55 8.34
CA LEU A 84 -3.34 1.96 9.63
C LEU A 84 -3.33 3.04 10.70
N GLY A 85 -4.30 2.99 11.60
CA GLY A 85 -4.42 3.93 12.69
C GLY A 85 -4.30 3.26 14.05
N THR A 86 -4.73 3.99 15.09
CA THR A 86 -4.76 3.44 16.43
C THR A 86 -5.92 2.44 16.59
N TYR A 87 -5.82 1.61 17.62
CA TYR A 87 -6.88 0.64 17.96
C TYR A 87 -7.20 -0.29 16.81
N GLN A 88 -6.18 -0.68 16.05
CA GLN A 88 -6.32 -1.62 14.93
C GLN A 88 -7.22 -1.11 13.81
N ARG A 89 -7.45 0.19 13.73
CA ARG A 89 -8.19 0.77 12.62
C ARG A 89 -7.37 0.63 11.35
N LYS A 90 -8.04 0.30 10.28
CA LYS A 90 -7.39 0.03 9.02
C LYS A 90 -8.26 0.54 7.88
N SER A 91 -7.66 1.18 6.90
CA SER A 91 -8.38 1.58 5.71
C SER A 91 -8.60 0.37 4.80
N ALA A 92 -9.47 0.54 3.81
CA ALA A 92 -9.51 -0.42 2.71
C ALA A 92 -8.20 -0.35 1.94
N TRP A 93 -7.90 -1.40 1.19
CA TRP A 93 -6.75 -1.40 0.31
C TRP A 93 -7.01 -0.47 -0.87
N THR A 94 -5.95 0.15 -1.39
CA THR A 94 -6.05 0.85 -2.66
C THR A 94 -6.32 -0.16 -3.77
N GLU A 95 -6.72 0.34 -4.94
CA GLU A 95 -6.72 -0.52 -6.13
C GLU A 95 -5.28 -0.96 -6.41
N ALA A 96 -5.16 -2.17 -6.94
CA ALA A 96 -3.84 -2.71 -7.23
C ALA A 96 -3.25 -1.98 -8.44
N VAL A 97 -1.95 -1.69 -8.36
CA VAL A 97 -1.20 -1.07 -9.45
C VAL A 97 -0.14 -2.06 -9.89
N GLU A 98 -0.11 -2.33 -11.19
CA GLU A 98 0.87 -3.25 -11.76
C GLU A 98 2.12 -2.48 -12.18
N ALA A 99 3.28 -3.05 -11.88
CA ALA A 99 4.55 -2.49 -12.32
C ALA A 99 5.51 -3.63 -12.64
N PHE A 100 6.37 -3.40 -13.62
CA PHE A 100 7.39 -4.37 -13.99
C PHE A 100 8.61 -4.17 -13.09
N VAL A 101 9.00 -5.22 -12.39
CA VAL A 101 10.17 -5.20 -11.50
C VAL A 101 11.34 -5.81 -12.24
N VAL A 102 12.43 -5.03 -12.38
CA VAL A 102 13.63 -5.48 -13.07
C VAL A 102 14.49 -6.38 -12.21
#